data_024984f8053406fa57c6f917ad1b7117
#
_entry.id   024984f8053406fa57c6f917ad1b7117
#
_cell.length_a   1.000
_cell.length_b   1.000
_cell.length_c   1.000
_cell.angle_alpha   90.00
_cell.angle_beta   90.00
_cell.angle_gamma   90.00
#
_symmetry.space_group_name_H-M   'P 1'
#
loop_
_entity.id
_entity.type
_entity.pdbx_description
1 polymer ?
#
loop_
_entity_poly.entity_id
_entity_poly.type
_entity_poly.pdbx_seq_one_letter_code
_entity_poly.pdbx_strand_id
1 'polypeptide(L)'
;MVNASAQRTMAGQGYISADCLYDFENFGAKAEYGQYTLGGFWSVGASGHFYDAPTSSKYNLEYVHCYVFGAYMHRLVCTRRRSVNLYGGGGVFMGAEVLDPMSRLPKDTVLGIGRTAFLYGVYAGLSAEFFIVEKVAVMAGALVPLNFSSGIRMLNYDVCLGLKVML
;
A
#
# COMPACT_ATOMS: atom_id res chain seq x y z
N MET A 1 23.85 -15.72 -24.39
CA MET A 1 24.10 -15.72 -22.93
C MET A 1 23.85 -14.32 -22.42
N VAL A 2 22.74 -14.10 -21.71
CA VAL A 2 22.48 -12.80 -21.09
C VAL A 2 23.36 -12.75 -19.84
N ASN A 3 24.35 -11.88 -19.84
CA ASN A 3 25.11 -11.56 -18.64
C ASN A 3 24.16 -10.86 -17.66
N ALA A 4 23.57 -11.62 -16.75
CA ALA A 4 22.91 -11.07 -15.60
C ALA A 4 24.01 -10.49 -14.68
N SER A 5 24.45 -9.27 -14.96
CA SER A 5 25.26 -8.51 -14.03
C SER A 5 24.39 -8.32 -12.78
N ALA A 6 24.86 -8.88 -11.67
CA ALA A 6 24.16 -8.85 -10.40
C ALA A 6 24.00 -7.40 -9.98
N GLN A 7 22.80 -6.88 -10.18
CA GLN A 7 22.51 -5.50 -9.85
C GLN A 7 22.56 -5.31 -8.33
N ARG A 8 23.38 -4.39 -7.94
CA ARG A 8 23.49 -3.95 -6.55
C ARG A 8 22.50 -2.81 -6.38
N THR A 9 21.44 -3.02 -5.61
CA THR A 9 20.72 -1.89 -5.03
C THR A 9 21.74 -1.10 -4.23
N MET A 10 22.13 0.06 -4.75
CA MET A 10 23.11 0.91 -4.07
C MET A 10 22.39 1.77 -3.05
N ALA A 11 23.01 1.95 -1.89
CA ALA A 11 22.54 2.96 -0.96
C ALA A 11 22.56 4.34 -1.66
N GLY A 12 21.45 5.06 -1.53
CA GLY A 12 21.24 6.34 -2.23
C GLY A 12 20.52 6.23 -3.57
N GLN A 13 20.33 5.03 -4.13
CA GLN A 13 19.57 4.84 -5.36
C GLN A 13 18.07 5.09 -5.12
N GLY A 14 17.50 6.02 -5.89
CA GLY A 14 16.07 6.30 -5.88
C GLY A 14 15.26 5.29 -6.69
N TYR A 15 13.98 5.21 -6.43
CA TYR A 15 13.03 4.44 -7.23
C TYR A 15 11.64 5.07 -7.21
N ILE A 16 10.84 4.71 -8.19
CA ILE A 16 9.40 4.92 -8.20
C ILE A 16 8.71 3.57 -8.35
N SER A 17 7.55 3.37 -7.71
CA SER A 17 6.72 2.20 -7.93
C SER A 17 5.25 2.54 -8.06
N ALA A 18 4.54 1.65 -8.75
CA ALA A 18 3.09 1.64 -8.83
C ALA A 18 2.60 0.22 -8.57
N ASP A 19 1.69 0.09 -7.62
CA ASP A 19 1.17 -1.19 -7.16
C ASP A 19 -0.36 -1.20 -7.21
N CYS A 20 -0.91 -2.33 -7.61
CA CYS A 20 -2.31 -2.67 -7.37
C CYS A 20 -2.43 -3.28 -5.98
N LEU A 21 -3.47 -2.89 -5.28
CA LEU A 21 -3.79 -3.38 -3.95
C LEU A 21 -5.07 -4.21 -4.03
N TYR A 22 -5.13 -5.29 -3.30
CA TYR A 22 -6.28 -6.17 -3.25
C TYR A 22 -6.53 -6.64 -1.82
N ASP A 23 -7.73 -6.40 -1.32
CA ASP A 23 -8.24 -6.88 -0.03
C ASP A 23 -9.48 -7.75 -0.29
N PHE A 24 -9.29 -9.03 -0.66
CA PHE A 24 -10.28 -10.08 -0.90
C PHE A 24 -11.58 -9.69 -1.61
N GLU A 25 -12.10 -8.50 -1.41
CA GLU A 25 -13.35 -7.96 -1.97
C GLU A 25 -13.17 -6.58 -2.61
N ASN A 26 -12.03 -5.93 -2.35
CA ASN A 26 -11.82 -4.52 -2.66
C ASN A 26 -10.54 -4.31 -3.44
N PHE A 27 -10.50 -3.22 -4.21
CA PHE A 27 -9.36 -2.87 -5.04
C PHE A 27 -8.82 -1.51 -4.65
N GLY A 28 -7.52 -1.37 -4.81
CA GLY A 28 -6.83 -0.11 -4.61
C GLY A 28 -5.63 0.03 -5.52
N ALA A 29 -5.06 1.21 -5.49
CA ALA A 29 -3.81 1.53 -6.16
C ALA A 29 -2.89 2.31 -5.21
N LYS A 30 -1.60 2.07 -5.33
CA LYS A 30 -0.57 2.76 -4.57
C LYS A 30 0.52 3.22 -5.52
N ALA A 31 1.00 4.45 -5.31
CA ALA A 31 2.18 4.97 -5.97
C ALA A 31 3.15 5.49 -4.91
N GLU A 32 4.43 5.16 -5.05
CA GLU A 32 5.45 5.60 -4.10
C GLU A 32 6.75 6.01 -4.78
N TYR A 33 7.45 6.91 -4.12
CA TYR A 33 8.86 7.23 -4.34
C TYR A 33 9.65 6.79 -3.11
N GLY A 34 10.83 6.24 -3.32
CA GLY A 34 11.68 5.84 -2.21
C GLY A 34 13.15 5.83 -2.58
N GLN A 35 13.97 5.56 -1.58
CA GLN A 35 15.42 5.49 -1.74
C GLN A 35 15.98 4.33 -0.92
N TYR A 36 16.88 3.58 -1.53
CA TYR A 36 17.58 2.50 -0.85
C TYR A 36 18.61 3.01 0.14
N THR A 37 18.70 2.33 1.26
CA THR A 37 19.71 2.50 2.30
C THR A 37 20.59 1.24 2.38
N LEU A 38 21.60 1.25 3.26
CA LEU A 38 22.45 0.06 3.48
C LEU A 38 21.65 -1.16 3.98
N GLY A 39 20.62 -0.93 4.80
CA GLY A 39 19.83 -1.98 5.44
C GLY A 39 18.42 -2.18 4.91
N GLY A 40 17.97 -1.40 3.93
CA GLY A 40 16.60 -1.46 3.44
C GLY A 40 16.27 -0.32 2.50
N PHE A 41 15.07 0.23 2.61
CA PHE A 41 14.66 1.44 1.91
C PHE A 41 13.61 2.22 2.72
N TRP A 42 13.58 3.52 2.51
CA TRP A 42 12.45 4.34 2.92
C TRP A 42 11.61 4.72 1.72
N SER A 43 10.33 4.97 1.94
CA SER A 43 9.41 5.42 0.91
C SER A 43 8.40 6.41 1.44
N VAL A 44 7.90 7.24 0.54
CA VAL A 44 6.74 8.10 0.73
C VAL A 44 5.83 7.94 -0.48
N GLY A 45 4.53 8.01 -0.27
CA GLY A 45 3.62 7.79 -1.38
C GLY A 45 2.18 8.12 -1.04
N ALA A 46 1.32 7.80 -2.00
CA ALA A 46 -0.12 7.92 -1.85
C ALA A 46 -0.80 6.61 -2.25
N SER A 47 -1.94 6.35 -1.62
CA SER A 47 -2.76 5.17 -1.89
C SER A 47 -4.23 5.54 -1.90
N GLY A 48 -4.98 4.85 -2.73
CA GLY A 48 -6.43 4.92 -2.78
C GLY A 48 -7.04 3.54 -2.81
N HIS A 49 -8.05 3.30 -1.99
CA HIS A 49 -8.80 2.05 -1.91
C HIS A 49 -10.28 2.31 -2.08
N PHE A 50 -10.93 1.48 -2.87
CA PHE A 50 -12.37 1.45 -3.04
C PHE A 50 -12.92 0.27 -2.25
N TYR A 51 -13.83 0.54 -1.33
CA TYR A 51 -14.44 -0.46 -0.47
C TYR A 51 -15.94 -0.54 -0.72
N ASP A 52 -16.45 -1.78 -0.77
CA ASP A 52 -17.87 -2.09 -0.78
C ASP A 52 -18.17 -2.89 0.49
N ALA A 53 -18.79 -2.26 1.46
CA ALA A 53 -19.14 -2.92 2.72
C ALA A 53 -20.60 -3.38 2.68
N PRO A 54 -20.87 -4.69 2.70
CA PRO A 54 -22.23 -5.19 2.82
C PRO A 54 -22.79 -4.81 4.19
N THR A 55 -23.73 -3.90 4.20
CA THR A 55 -24.48 -3.56 5.39
C THR A 55 -25.59 -4.58 5.61
N SER A 56 -25.87 -4.94 6.86
CA SER A 56 -26.94 -5.89 7.24
C SER A 56 -28.37 -5.47 6.82
N SER A 57 -28.54 -4.28 6.31
CA SER A 57 -29.73 -3.75 5.64
C SER A 57 -29.47 -3.71 4.13
N LYS A 58 -30.43 -3.97 3.32
CA LYS A 58 -30.52 -4.01 1.84
C LYS A 58 -29.64 -3.04 1.00
N TYR A 59 -28.63 -2.37 1.58
CA TYR A 59 -27.83 -1.33 0.96
C TYR A 59 -26.35 -1.65 1.13
N ASN A 60 -25.58 -1.56 0.06
CA ASN A 60 -24.13 -1.58 0.09
C ASN A 60 -23.62 -0.17 0.44
N LEU A 61 -22.67 -0.08 1.33
CA LEU A 61 -22.01 1.16 1.68
C LEU A 61 -20.69 1.23 0.89
N GLU A 62 -20.69 2.05 -0.16
CA GLU A 62 -19.47 2.32 -0.92
C GLU A 62 -18.72 3.49 -0.29
N TYR A 63 -17.41 3.30 -0.04
CA TYR A 63 -16.55 4.34 0.49
C TYR A 63 -15.13 4.23 -0.07
N VAL A 64 -14.43 5.34 -0.07
CA VAL A 64 -13.07 5.45 -0.59
C VAL A 64 -12.14 5.90 0.53
N HIS A 65 -11.04 5.17 0.73
CA HIS A 65 -9.91 5.63 1.52
C HIS A 65 -8.84 6.23 0.61
N CYS A 66 -8.45 7.46 0.88
CA CYS A 66 -7.31 8.10 0.24
C CYS A 66 -6.33 8.53 1.32
N TYR A 67 -5.07 8.09 1.24
CA TYR A 67 -4.07 8.47 2.23
C TYR A 67 -2.69 8.64 1.62
N VAL A 68 -1.89 9.47 2.27
CA VAL A 68 -0.46 9.58 2.07
C VAL A 68 0.25 8.82 3.18
N PHE A 69 1.41 8.28 2.87
CA PHE A 69 2.15 7.47 3.82
C PHE A 69 3.65 7.69 3.75
N GLY A 70 4.33 7.34 4.85
CA GLY A 70 5.77 7.22 4.93
C GLY A 70 6.16 5.91 5.60
N ALA A 71 7.14 5.21 5.07
CA ALA A 71 7.56 3.90 5.53
C ALA A 71 9.07 3.71 5.57
N TYR A 72 9.48 2.76 6.39
CA TYR A 72 10.80 2.17 6.33
C TYR A 72 10.68 0.64 6.30
N MET A 73 11.33 0.04 5.31
CA MET A 73 11.36 -1.40 5.10
C MET A 73 12.79 -1.89 5.25
N HIS A 74 13.01 -2.75 6.23
CA HIS A 74 14.32 -3.37 6.50
C HIS A 74 14.49 -4.62 5.63
N ARG A 75 15.67 -4.81 5.04
CA ARG A 75 15.98 -5.99 4.25
C ARG A 75 16.23 -7.19 5.17
N LEU A 76 15.37 -8.19 5.09
CA LEU A 76 15.45 -9.42 5.89
C LEU A 76 16.35 -10.45 5.22
N VAL A 77 16.16 -10.67 3.92
CA VAL A 77 16.88 -11.68 3.15
C VAL A 77 17.16 -11.14 1.75
N CYS A 78 18.31 -11.50 1.21
CA CYS A 78 18.61 -11.30 -0.21
C CYS A 78 19.28 -12.56 -0.77
N THR A 79 18.97 -12.89 -2.01
CA THR A 79 19.68 -13.97 -2.73
C THR A 79 21.10 -13.55 -3.07
N ARG A 80 21.99 -14.54 -3.25
CA ARG A 80 23.42 -14.33 -3.58
C ARG A 80 23.61 -13.44 -4.83
N ARG A 81 22.71 -13.54 -5.78
CA ARG A 81 22.70 -12.73 -7.02
C ARG A 81 21.90 -11.44 -6.86
N ARG A 82 21.31 -11.20 -5.69
CA ARG A 82 20.41 -10.05 -5.40
C ARG A 82 19.24 -9.89 -6.38
N SER A 83 18.88 -10.96 -7.07
CA SER A 83 17.72 -10.99 -7.96
C SER A 83 16.39 -11.04 -7.20
N VAL A 84 16.43 -11.51 -5.94
CA VAL A 84 15.27 -11.52 -5.05
C VAL A 84 15.68 -10.94 -3.69
N ASN A 85 14.92 -9.98 -3.22
CA ASN A 85 15.08 -9.38 -1.90
C ASN A 85 13.76 -9.47 -1.16
N LEU A 86 13.82 -9.80 0.12
CA LEU A 86 12.68 -9.78 1.04
C LEU A 86 12.88 -8.67 2.08
N TYR A 87 11.85 -7.88 2.28
CA TYR A 87 11.83 -6.78 3.25
C TYR A 87 10.68 -6.95 4.23
N GLY A 88 10.88 -6.46 5.44
CA GLY A 88 9.83 -6.34 6.45
C GLY A 88 9.97 -5.00 7.15
N GLY A 89 8.85 -4.41 7.48
CA GLY A 89 8.85 -3.10 8.12
C GLY A 89 7.47 -2.52 8.27
N GLY A 90 7.39 -1.21 8.30
CA GLY A 90 6.14 -0.52 8.47
C GLY A 90 6.27 0.99 8.34
N GLY A 91 5.18 1.65 8.59
CA GLY A 91 5.10 3.10 8.44
C GLY A 91 3.88 3.69 9.09
N VAL A 92 3.69 4.96 8.79
CA VAL A 92 2.55 5.75 9.23
C VAL A 92 1.80 6.27 8.02
N PHE A 93 0.52 6.52 8.16
CA PHE A 93 -0.30 7.12 7.12
C PHE A 93 -1.31 8.10 7.71
N MET A 94 -1.74 9.03 6.86
CA MET A 94 -2.81 9.97 7.13
C MET A 94 -3.58 10.27 5.85
N GLY A 95 -4.89 10.53 5.98
CA GLY A 95 -5.73 10.76 4.81
C GLY A 95 -7.18 11.03 5.14
N ALA A 96 -8.04 10.61 4.26
CA ALA A 96 -9.47 10.78 4.39
C ALA A 96 -10.23 9.51 3.98
N GLU A 97 -11.29 9.23 4.72
CA GLU A 97 -12.34 8.29 4.37
C GLU A 97 -13.51 9.11 3.81
N VAL A 98 -13.91 8.82 2.59
CA VAL A 98 -14.98 9.53 1.88
C VAL A 98 -16.08 8.55 1.55
N LEU A 99 -17.27 8.78 2.06
CA LEU A 99 -18.47 8.03 1.68
C LEU A 99 -18.94 8.48 0.30
N ASP A 100 -19.23 7.53 -0.60
CA ASP A 100 -19.75 7.86 -1.92
C ASP A 100 -21.10 8.59 -1.79
N PRO A 101 -21.22 9.81 -2.35
CA PRO A 101 -22.48 10.56 -2.34
C PRO A 101 -23.56 9.91 -3.21
N MET A 102 -23.23 8.94 -4.07
CA MET A 102 -24.19 8.17 -4.87
C MET A 102 -24.76 6.94 -4.14
N SER A 103 -24.21 6.56 -2.97
CA SER A 103 -24.83 5.52 -2.17
C SER A 103 -26.27 5.95 -1.82
N ARG A 104 -27.26 5.15 -2.26
CA ARG A 104 -28.70 5.40 -2.09
C ARG A 104 -29.16 5.23 -0.63
N LEU A 105 -28.38 5.68 0.32
CA LEU A 105 -28.76 5.65 1.74
C LEU A 105 -29.81 6.72 2.00
N PRO A 106 -30.94 6.39 2.64
CA PRO A 106 -31.88 7.38 3.12
C PRO A 106 -31.12 8.38 4.00
N LYS A 107 -31.38 9.68 3.79
CA LYS A 107 -30.70 10.76 4.54
C LYS A 107 -30.80 10.64 6.05
N ASP A 108 -31.77 9.89 6.54
CA ASP A 108 -32.04 9.69 7.97
C ASP A 108 -31.22 8.56 8.61
N THR A 109 -30.55 7.72 7.82
CA THR A 109 -29.78 6.57 8.34
C THR A 109 -28.30 6.93 8.60
N VAL A 110 -27.84 8.08 8.13
CA VAL A 110 -26.46 8.58 8.29
C VAL A 110 -26.37 9.54 9.49
N LEU A 111 -27.09 9.28 10.55
CA LEU A 111 -26.98 10.02 11.81
C LEU A 111 -25.64 9.68 12.49
N GLY A 112 -24.66 10.54 12.29
CA GLY A 112 -23.39 10.55 13.04
C GLY A 112 -22.11 10.28 12.24
N ILE A 113 -22.17 9.77 11.02
CA ILE A 113 -20.97 9.61 10.18
C ILE A 113 -20.96 10.78 9.18
N GLY A 114 -20.04 11.72 9.37
CA GLY A 114 -19.82 12.78 8.38
C GLY A 114 -19.45 12.16 7.03
N ARG A 115 -19.80 12.85 5.92
CA ARG A 115 -19.46 12.38 4.55
C ARG A 115 -17.96 12.21 4.33
N THR A 116 -17.14 12.76 5.19
CA THR A 116 -15.68 12.68 5.14
C THR A 116 -15.16 12.59 6.58
N ALA A 117 -14.37 11.57 6.85
CA ALA A 117 -13.68 11.41 8.13
C ALA A 117 -12.17 11.49 7.89
N PHE A 118 -11.45 12.07 8.84
CA PHE A 118 -9.99 12.06 8.82
C PHE A 118 -9.51 10.67 9.22
N LEU A 119 -8.59 10.12 8.41
CA LEU A 119 -8.03 8.79 8.59
C LEU A 119 -6.55 8.91 8.97
N TYR A 120 -6.13 8.19 10.00
CA TYR A 120 -4.72 8.06 10.34
C TYR A 120 -4.44 6.72 11.01
N GLY A 121 -3.20 6.28 10.90
CA GLY A 121 -2.82 5.00 11.47
C GLY A 121 -1.38 4.63 11.21
N VAL A 122 -1.10 3.37 11.51
CA VAL A 122 0.19 2.73 11.24
C VAL A 122 -0.04 1.51 10.37
N TYR A 123 0.98 1.05 9.68
CA TYR A 123 0.92 -0.25 9.02
C TYR A 123 2.23 -1.00 9.20
N ALA A 124 2.13 -2.32 9.14
CA ALA A 124 3.26 -3.22 9.05
C ALA A 124 3.12 -4.07 7.79
N GLY A 125 4.23 -4.59 7.27
CA GLY A 125 4.14 -5.44 6.09
C GLY A 125 5.42 -6.15 5.72
N LEU A 126 5.26 -7.04 4.76
CA LEU A 126 6.32 -7.75 4.08
C LEU A 126 6.27 -7.43 2.59
N SER A 127 7.43 -7.30 1.97
CA SER A 127 7.55 -7.04 0.54
C SER A 127 8.68 -7.86 -0.05
N ALA A 128 8.44 -8.49 -1.19
CA ALA A 128 9.42 -9.19 -1.98
C ALA A 128 9.64 -8.45 -3.29
N GLU A 129 10.90 -8.27 -3.68
CA GLU A 129 11.30 -7.69 -4.95
C GLU A 129 11.96 -8.76 -5.82
N PHE A 130 11.51 -8.84 -7.06
CA PHE A 130 12.04 -9.74 -8.09
C PHE A 130 12.56 -8.92 -9.26
N PHE A 131 13.87 -8.78 -9.40
CA PHE A 131 14.47 -8.04 -10.48
C PHE A 131 14.36 -8.81 -11.80
N ILE A 132 13.66 -8.23 -12.78
CA ILE A 132 13.55 -8.76 -14.15
C ILE A 132 14.75 -8.29 -14.98
N VAL A 133 15.06 -7.01 -14.88
CA VAL A 133 16.22 -6.36 -15.51
C VAL A 133 16.86 -5.40 -14.51
N GLU A 134 17.99 -4.81 -14.90
CA GLU A 134 18.78 -3.97 -13.98
C GLU A 134 18.00 -2.82 -13.32
N LYS A 135 17.02 -2.28 -13.99
CA LYS A 135 16.26 -1.12 -13.50
C LYS A 135 14.80 -1.40 -13.18
N VAL A 136 14.33 -2.62 -13.39
CA VAL A 136 12.92 -2.95 -13.19
C VAL A 136 12.78 -4.19 -12.33
N ALA A 137 11.98 -4.06 -11.28
CA ALA A 137 11.60 -5.16 -10.42
C ALA A 137 10.07 -5.30 -10.36
N VAL A 138 9.59 -6.54 -10.27
CA VAL A 138 8.24 -6.84 -9.80
C VAL A 138 8.25 -6.84 -8.29
N MET A 139 7.25 -6.22 -7.71
CA MET A 139 7.01 -6.26 -6.27
C MET A 139 5.79 -7.11 -5.96
N ALA A 140 5.88 -7.91 -4.92
CA ALA A 140 4.74 -8.58 -4.31
C ALA A 140 4.85 -8.40 -2.80
N GLY A 141 3.73 -8.14 -2.13
CA GLY A 141 3.77 -7.91 -0.70
C GLY A 141 2.42 -8.09 -0.01
N ALA A 142 2.46 -8.01 1.29
CA ALA A 142 1.28 -7.97 2.14
C ALA A 142 1.46 -6.85 3.16
N LEU A 143 0.42 -6.04 3.32
CA LEU A 143 0.38 -4.91 4.25
C LEU A 143 -0.80 -5.11 5.20
N VAL A 144 -0.61 -4.70 6.43
CA VAL A 144 -1.64 -4.73 7.48
C VAL A 144 -1.78 -3.32 8.04
N PRO A 145 -2.62 -2.47 7.45
CA PRO A 145 -2.93 -1.16 7.99
C PRO A 145 -3.83 -1.27 9.21
N LEU A 146 -3.49 -0.51 10.25
CA LEU A 146 -4.24 -0.33 11.47
C LEU A 146 -4.72 1.12 11.55
N ASN A 147 -6.00 1.32 11.35
CA ASN A 147 -6.66 2.62 11.35
C ASN A 147 -7.12 2.98 12.78
N PHE A 148 -6.69 4.12 13.29
CA PHE A 148 -7.08 4.55 14.64
C PHE A 148 -8.35 5.40 14.66
N SER A 149 -8.73 5.98 13.53
CA SER A 149 -9.85 6.92 13.41
C SER A 149 -11.00 6.45 12.54
N SER A 150 -10.87 5.30 11.85
CA SER A 150 -11.96 4.76 11.06
C SER A 150 -13.07 4.22 11.95
N GLY A 151 -14.28 4.71 11.72
CA GLY A 151 -15.49 4.20 12.37
C GLY A 151 -16.01 2.89 11.74
N ILE A 152 -15.48 2.49 10.60
CA ILE A 152 -15.98 1.36 9.81
C ILE A 152 -15.09 0.14 9.98
N ARG A 153 -13.78 0.30 9.83
CA ARG A 153 -12.84 -0.84 9.85
C ARG A 153 -11.49 -0.42 10.44
N MET A 154 -11.14 -1.00 11.58
CA MET A 154 -9.87 -0.71 12.25
C MET A 154 -8.69 -1.45 11.62
N LEU A 155 -8.90 -2.67 11.14
CA LEU A 155 -7.85 -3.54 10.62
C LEU A 155 -8.20 -3.97 9.20
N ASN A 156 -7.28 -3.77 8.26
CA ASN A 156 -7.37 -4.24 6.88
C ASN A 156 -6.19 -5.16 6.57
N TYR A 157 -6.31 -5.90 5.47
CA TYR A 157 -5.26 -6.78 4.96
C TYR A 157 -5.15 -6.57 3.46
N ASP A 158 -4.05 -5.97 3.02
CA ASP A 158 -3.83 -5.68 1.62
C ASP A 158 -2.73 -6.57 1.05
N VAL A 159 -3.02 -7.25 -0.03
CA VAL A 159 -2.02 -7.87 -0.89
C VAL A 159 -1.67 -6.88 -1.98
N CYS A 160 -0.40 -6.62 -2.21
CA CYS A 160 0.06 -5.72 -3.25
C CYS A 160 0.87 -6.45 -4.30
N LEU A 161 0.66 -6.07 -5.55
CA LEU A 161 1.45 -6.49 -6.70
C LEU A 161 1.73 -5.28 -7.57
N GLY A 162 2.99 -5.07 -7.94
CA GLY A 162 3.36 -3.88 -8.68
C GLY A 162 4.70 -3.94 -9.39
N LEU A 163 5.04 -2.82 -9.97
CA LEU A 163 6.30 -2.59 -10.68
C LEU A 163 7.08 -1.48 -10.00
N LYS A 164 8.37 -1.71 -9.86
CA LYS A 164 9.33 -0.75 -9.33
C LYS A 164 10.39 -0.46 -10.40
N VAL A 165 10.65 0.83 -10.63
CA VAL A 165 11.65 1.32 -11.59
C VAL A 165 12.71 2.08 -10.83
N MET A 166 13.97 1.69 -11.02
CA MET A 166 15.14 2.35 -10.44
C MET A 166 15.52 3.60 -11.24
N LEU A 167 15.84 4.66 -10.54
CA LEU A 167 16.23 5.94 -11.11
C LEU A 167 17.74 6.05 -11.29
#